data_6a456da6a7a2a2ea08de990c026fbaf8
#
_entry.id   6a456da6a7a2a2ea08de990c026fbaf8
#
_cell.length_a   1.000
_cell.length_b   1.000
_cell.length_c   1.000
_cell.angle_alpha   90.00
_cell.angle_beta   90.00
_cell.angle_gamma   90.00
#
_symmetry.space_group_name_H-M   'P 1'
#
loop_
_entity.id
_entity.type
_entity.pdbx_description
1 polymer ?
#
loop_
_entity_poly.entity_id
_entity_poly.type
_entity_poly.pdbx_seq_one_letter_code
_entity_poly.pdbx_strand_id
1 'polypeptide(L)'
;MSCEPAVGRLLAVLAAQLPDHARVLELGTGTGAGTAWIVSGLLPRTDVTVLTVEKDQATAAIAARGDWPSFVELRNADALDVLARGGTFDLIFADAPGGKWHGLDRTIAALSPRGLLVVDDMTPLPAWTDSHRAAQEQVRRTLLTAPGLTSVELAHGSGVILGARAS
;
A
#
# COMPACT_ATOMS: atom_id res chain seq x y z
N MET A 1 -8.62 -11.02 2.32
CA MET A 1 -9.21 -10.03 3.24
C MET A 1 -9.48 -8.77 2.45
N SER A 2 -10.41 -7.94 2.83
CA SER A 2 -10.65 -6.64 2.21
C SER A 2 -10.18 -5.56 3.19
N CYS A 3 -9.67 -4.45 2.67
CA CYS A 3 -9.25 -3.29 3.46
C CYS A 3 -10.39 -2.85 4.40
N GLU A 4 -10.12 -2.76 5.70
CA GLU A 4 -11.11 -2.32 6.69
C GLU A 4 -11.54 -0.87 6.47
N PRO A 5 -12.81 -0.50 6.72
CA PRO A 5 -13.29 0.87 6.51
C PRO A 5 -12.50 1.96 7.26
N ALA A 6 -11.94 1.63 8.43
CA ALA A 6 -11.09 2.55 9.18
C ALA A 6 -9.79 2.87 8.42
N VAL A 7 -9.09 1.82 7.96
CA VAL A 7 -7.88 1.96 7.14
C VAL A 7 -8.20 2.64 5.80
N GLY A 8 -9.31 2.25 5.18
CA GLY A 8 -9.77 2.87 3.93
C GLY A 8 -9.97 4.38 4.04
N ARG A 9 -10.60 4.87 5.12
CA ARG A 9 -10.76 6.33 5.34
C ARG A 9 -9.41 7.03 5.51
N LEU A 10 -8.45 6.39 6.17
CA LEU A 10 -7.09 6.92 6.28
C LEU A 10 -6.46 7.03 4.88
N LEU A 11 -6.55 5.99 4.06
CA LEU A 11 -6.04 6.01 2.68
C LEU A 11 -6.69 7.12 1.86
N ALA A 12 -8.00 7.32 1.96
CA ALA A 12 -8.71 8.38 1.24
C ALA A 12 -8.22 9.77 1.66
N VAL A 13 -8.01 10.01 2.96
CA VAL A 13 -7.48 11.29 3.47
C VAL A 13 -6.05 11.53 2.97
N LEU A 14 -5.19 10.51 3.02
CA LEU A 14 -3.81 10.63 2.53
C LEU A 14 -3.78 10.85 1.01
N ALA A 15 -4.62 10.15 0.26
CA ALA A 15 -4.73 10.31 -1.19
C ALA A 15 -5.20 11.73 -1.58
N ALA A 16 -6.14 12.31 -0.83
CA ALA A 16 -6.63 13.67 -1.08
C ALA A 16 -5.56 14.76 -0.90
N GLN A 17 -4.48 14.49 -0.16
CA GLN A 17 -3.39 15.44 0.11
C GLN A 17 -2.20 15.29 -0.85
N LEU A 18 -2.26 14.36 -1.78
CA LEU A 18 -1.15 14.12 -2.70
C LEU A 18 -0.92 15.29 -3.65
N PRO A 19 0.34 15.54 -4.06
CA PRO A 19 0.69 16.62 -4.99
C PRO A 19 0.05 16.42 -6.36
N ASP A 20 0.15 17.44 -7.21
CA ASP A 20 -0.25 17.32 -8.61
C ASP A 20 0.59 16.25 -9.31
N HIS A 21 -0.03 15.54 -10.24
CA HIS A 21 0.57 14.42 -10.99
C HIS A 21 1.08 13.28 -10.12
N ALA A 22 0.51 13.11 -8.92
CA ALA A 22 0.93 12.08 -7.98
C ALA A 22 0.80 10.66 -8.57
N ARG A 23 1.73 9.81 -8.17
CA ARG A 23 1.74 8.39 -8.50
C ARG A 23 1.49 7.56 -7.25
N VAL A 24 0.51 6.69 -7.31
CA VAL A 24 0.12 5.80 -6.22
C VAL A 24 0.40 4.36 -6.62
N LEU A 25 0.94 3.59 -5.68
CA LEU A 25 1.13 2.13 -5.81
C LEU A 25 0.37 1.42 -4.70
N GLU A 26 -0.44 0.43 -5.07
CA GLU A 26 -1.03 -0.51 -4.13
C GLU A 26 -0.45 -1.90 -4.39
N LEU A 27 0.12 -2.51 -3.36
CA LEU A 27 0.64 -3.88 -3.36
C LEU A 27 -0.34 -4.78 -2.62
N GLY A 28 -1.15 -5.52 -3.39
CA GLY A 28 -2.26 -6.33 -2.89
C GLY A 28 -3.61 -5.67 -3.17
N THR A 29 -4.06 -5.72 -4.43
CA THR A 29 -5.39 -5.20 -4.83
C THR A 29 -6.52 -5.91 -4.10
N GLY A 30 -6.35 -7.22 -3.85
CA GLY A 30 -7.45 -8.05 -3.39
C GLY A 30 -8.64 -7.95 -4.33
N THR A 31 -9.83 -7.70 -3.79
CA THR A 31 -11.06 -7.48 -4.59
C THR A 31 -11.28 -6.00 -4.96
N GLY A 32 -10.30 -5.12 -4.68
CA GLY A 32 -10.34 -3.70 -5.04
C GLY A 32 -10.81 -2.76 -3.94
N ALA A 33 -10.96 -3.22 -2.69
CA ALA A 33 -11.46 -2.38 -1.60
C ALA A 33 -10.49 -1.22 -1.27
N GLY A 34 -9.19 -1.50 -1.14
CA GLY A 34 -8.17 -0.48 -0.91
C GLY A 34 -8.09 0.51 -2.06
N THR A 35 -8.08 -0.01 -3.30
CA THR A 35 -8.12 0.80 -4.53
C THR A 35 -9.31 1.76 -4.52
N ALA A 36 -10.51 1.29 -4.15
CA ALA A 36 -11.72 2.11 -4.11
C ALA A 36 -11.61 3.27 -3.11
N TRP A 37 -11.03 3.02 -1.93
CA TRP A 37 -10.78 4.07 -0.95
C TRP A 37 -9.75 5.10 -1.45
N ILE A 38 -8.64 4.66 -2.04
CA ILE A 38 -7.63 5.54 -2.65
C ILE A 38 -8.29 6.42 -3.72
N VAL A 39 -9.05 5.82 -4.63
CA VAL A 39 -9.77 6.53 -5.69
C VAL A 39 -10.76 7.53 -5.12
N SER A 40 -11.49 7.18 -4.05
CA SER A 40 -12.45 8.11 -3.43
C SER A 40 -11.80 9.38 -2.89
N GLY A 41 -10.55 9.30 -2.42
CA GLY A 41 -9.77 10.46 -1.99
C GLY A 41 -9.19 11.28 -3.13
N LEU A 42 -8.94 10.65 -4.28
CA LEU A 42 -8.38 11.32 -5.46
C LEU A 42 -9.42 12.05 -6.30
N LEU A 43 -10.66 11.57 -6.33
CA LEU A 43 -11.72 12.19 -7.12
C LEU A 43 -12.05 13.63 -6.63
N PRO A 44 -12.34 14.57 -7.55
CA PRO A 44 -12.54 14.45 -9.00
C PRO A 44 -11.26 14.62 -9.85
N ARG A 45 -10.07 14.43 -9.29
CA ARG A 45 -8.79 14.59 -10.01
C ARG A 45 -8.65 13.59 -11.15
N THR A 46 -7.94 13.98 -12.20
CA THR A 46 -7.63 13.14 -13.38
C THR A 46 -6.15 13.21 -13.77
N ASP A 47 -5.36 13.99 -13.04
CA ASP A 47 -3.93 14.21 -13.26
C ASP A 47 -3.03 13.19 -12.56
N VAL A 48 -3.61 12.26 -11.84
CA VAL A 48 -2.93 11.25 -11.01
C VAL A 48 -2.83 9.91 -11.74
N THR A 49 -1.99 9.00 -11.23
CA THR A 49 -1.96 7.59 -11.66
C THR A 49 -1.99 6.67 -10.45
N VAL A 50 -2.79 5.61 -10.53
CA VAL A 50 -2.86 4.55 -9.52
C VAL A 50 -2.50 3.23 -10.20
N LEU A 51 -1.40 2.63 -9.77
CA LEU A 51 -1.05 1.26 -10.13
C LEU A 51 -1.41 0.35 -8.95
N THR A 52 -2.30 -0.61 -9.18
CA THR A 52 -2.65 -1.62 -8.19
C THR A 52 -2.30 -3.01 -8.70
N VAL A 53 -1.72 -3.84 -7.82
CA VAL A 53 -1.08 -5.10 -8.21
C VAL A 53 -1.65 -6.25 -7.40
N GLU A 54 -2.14 -7.29 -8.10
CA GLU A 54 -2.64 -8.53 -7.49
C GLU A 54 -1.97 -9.74 -8.16
N LYS A 55 -1.40 -10.62 -7.35
CA LYS A 55 -0.72 -11.82 -7.84
C LYS A 55 -1.68 -12.93 -8.22
N ASP A 56 -2.74 -13.13 -7.44
CA ASP A 56 -3.74 -14.16 -7.71
C ASP A 56 -4.64 -13.74 -8.87
N GLN A 57 -4.61 -14.52 -9.96
CA GLN A 57 -5.35 -14.21 -11.18
C GLN A 57 -6.86 -14.19 -10.96
N ALA A 58 -7.40 -15.07 -10.14
CA ALA A 58 -8.84 -15.14 -9.90
C ALA A 58 -9.32 -13.92 -9.11
N THR A 59 -8.56 -13.51 -8.11
CA THR A 59 -8.82 -12.30 -7.31
C THR A 59 -8.68 -11.04 -8.17
N ALA A 60 -7.63 -10.92 -8.97
CA ALA A 60 -7.44 -9.82 -9.91
C ALA A 60 -8.60 -9.69 -10.90
N ALA A 61 -9.13 -10.82 -11.40
CA ALA A 61 -10.29 -10.83 -12.29
C ALA A 61 -11.58 -10.34 -11.62
N ILE A 62 -11.71 -10.47 -10.29
CA ILE A 62 -12.83 -9.88 -9.54
C ILE A 62 -12.66 -8.36 -9.48
N ALA A 63 -11.48 -7.88 -9.09
CA ALA A 63 -11.19 -6.45 -9.02
C ALA A 63 -11.36 -5.76 -10.39
N ALA A 64 -10.98 -6.42 -11.49
CA ALA A 64 -11.09 -5.91 -12.85
C ALA A 64 -12.53 -5.65 -13.32
N ARG A 65 -13.54 -6.14 -12.61
CA ARG A 65 -14.96 -5.87 -12.89
C ARG A 65 -15.43 -4.52 -12.37
N GLY A 66 -14.62 -3.86 -11.53
CA GLY A 66 -14.92 -2.53 -11.02
C GLY A 66 -14.93 -1.48 -12.15
N ASP A 67 -15.78 -0.48 -12.01
CA ASP A 67 -15.80 0.69 -12.89
C ASP A 67 -14.74 1.68 -12.42
N TRP A 68 -13.49 1.44 -12.83
CA TRP A 68 -12.35 2.24 -12.42
C TRP A 68 -12.16 3.46 -13.31
N PRO A 69 -11.80 4.63 -12.74
CA PRO A 69 -11.36 5.77 -13.54
C PRO A 69 -10.16 5.43 -14.42
N SER A 70 -10.03 6.13 -15.55
CA SER A 70 -8.97 5.89 -16.53
C SER A 70 -7.53 6.03 -16.00
N PHE A 71 -7.35 6.67 -14.87
CA PHE A 71 -6.05 6.80 -14.20
C PHE A 71 -5.67 5.58 -13.32
N VAL A 72 -6.56 4.59 -13.20
CA VAL A 72 -6.28 3.34 -12.46
C VAL A 72 -5.84 2.25 -13.42
N GLU A 73 -4.65 1.72 -13.19
CA GLU A 73 -4.13 0.52 -13.86
C GLU A 73 -4.13 -0.64 -12.86
N LEU A 74 -4.92 -1.68 -13.14
CA LEU A 74 -4.89 -2.93 -12.41
C LEU A 74 -3.97 -3.92 -13.13
N ARG A 75 -2.97 -4.45 -12.43
CA ARG A 75 -2.01 -5.37 -13.00
C ARG A 75 -2.02 -6.70 -12.27
N ASN A 76 -2.28 -7.80 -13.01
CA ASN A 76 -2.06 -9.13 -12.46
C ASN A 76 -0.58 -9.48 -12.57
N ALA A 77 0.16 -9.32 -11.46
CA ALA A 77 1.61 -9.53 -11.38
C ALA A 77 2.07 -9.77 -9.94
N ASP A 78 3.29 -10.25 -9.78
CA ASP A 78 3.95 -10.26 -8.47
C ASP A 78 4.41 -8.83 -8.10
N ALA A 79 4.13 -8.42 -6.87
CA ALA A 79 4.55 -7.11 -6.35
C ALA A 79 6.08 -6.90 -6.45
N LEU A 80 6.88 -7.95 -6.25
CA LEU A 80 8.34 -7.86 -6.34
C LEU A 80 8.82 -7.60 -7.77
N ASP A 81 8.12 -8.13 -8.78
CA ASP A 81 8.43 -7.88 -10.20
C ASP A 81 8.10 -6.43 -10.57
N VAL A 82 7.04 -5.87 -10.01
CA VAL A 82 6.68 -4.46 -10.22
C VAL A 82 7.71 -3.54 -9.57
N LEU A 83 8.08 -3.80 -8.33
CA LEU A 83 9.12 -3.04 -7.61
C LEU A 83 10.49 -3.13 -8.31
N ALA A 84 10.81 -4.29 -8.92
CA ALA A 84 12.07 -4.47 -9.65
C ALA A 84 12.17 -3.64 -10.94
N ARG A 85 11.04 -3.24 -11.54
CA ARG A 85 11.01 -2.37 -12.71
C ARG A 85 11.41 -0.93 -12.41
N GLY A 86 11.45 -0.57 -11.13
CA GLY A 86 11.80 0.76 -10.66
C GLY A 86 10.68 1.79 -10.84
N GLY A 87 11.00 3.02 -10.52
CA GLY A 87 10.08 4.15 -10.46
C GLY A 87 9.80 4.54 -9.00
N THR A 88 9.24 5.74 -8.83
CA THR A 88 8.91 6.27 -7.50
C THR A 88 7.43 6.61 -7.41
N PHE A 89 6.90 6.57 -6.17
CA PHE A 89 5.49 6.77 -5.87
C PHE A 89 5.35 7.72 -4.67
N ASP A 90 4.34 8.57 -4.73
CA ASP A 90 4.03 9.55 -3.69
C ASP A 90 3.20 8.95 -2.55
N LEU A 91 2.48 7.87 -2.84
CA LEU A 91 1.82 7.03 -1.85
C LEU A 91 2.02 5.56 -2.24
N ILE A 92 2.46 4.75 -1.28
CA ILE A 92 2.47 3.29 -1.40
C ILE A 92 1.59 2.70 -0.30
N PHE A 93 0.63 1.87 -0.67
CA PHE A 93 -0.14 1.04 0.25
C PHE A 93 0.32 -0.41 0.12
N ALA A 94 0.87 -0.98 1.19
CA ALA A 94 1.41 -2.34 1.22
C ALA A 94 0.52 -3.26 2.07
N ASP A 95 -0.32 -4.04 1.39
CA ASP A 95 -1.27 -4.99 1.97
C ASP A 95 -1.09 -6.42 1.39
N ALA A 96 0.09 -6.74 0.91
CA ALA A 96 0.46 -8.06 0.42
C ALA A 96 1.77 -8.56 1.03
N PRO A 97 2.00 -9.87 1.10
CA PRO A 97 3.30 -10.43 1.53
C PRO A 97 4.48 -9.90 0.70
N GLY A 98 4.31 -9.79 -0.62
CA GLY A 98 5.28 -9.15 -1.51
C GLY A 98 5.28 -7.62 -1.33
N GLY A 99 6.45 -7.06 -1.06
CA GLY A 99 6.61 -5.65 -0.73
C GLY A 99 6.47 -5.31 0.75
N LYS A 100 5.92 -6.22 1.57
CA LYS A 100 5.78 -6.08 3.03
C LYS A 100 6.72 -7.03 3.77
N TRP A 101 6.53 -8.35 3.64
CA TRP A 101 7.40 -9.34 4.30
C TRP A 101 8.64 -9.63 3.47
N HIS A 102 8.52 -9.57 2.15
CA HIS A 102 9.59 -9.79 1.19
C HIS A 102 9.79 -8.54 0.35
N GLY A 103 11.01 -7.99 0.34
CA GLY A 103 11.34 -6.81 -0.46
C GLY A 103 10.82 -5.48 0.11
N LEU A 104 10.65 -5.37 1.42
CA LEU A 104 10.28 -4.12 2.09
C LEU A 104 11.28 -2.99 1.82
N ASP A 105 12.56 -3.32 1.72
CA ASP A 105 13.62 -2.41 1.31
C ASP A 105 13.36 -1.77 -0.06
N ARG A 106 12.85 -2.57 -1.02
CA ARG A 106 12.47 -2.09 -2.36
C ARG A 106 11.24 -1.19 -2.30
N THR A 107 10.26 -1.53 -1.45
CA THR A 107 9.07 -0.71 -1.23
C THR A 107 9.46 0.65 -0.66
N ILE A 108 10.34 0.69 0.34
CA ILE A 108 10.87 1.94 0.90
C ILE A 108 11.67 2.73 -0.15
N ALA A 109 12.51 2.04 -0.94
CA ALA A 109 13.28 2.69 -2.01
C ALA A 109 12.40 3.28 -3.13
N ALA A 110 11.22 2.70 -3.36
CA ALA A 110 10.25 3.16 -4.35
C ALA A 110 9.42 4.38 -3.90
N LEU A 111 9.61 4.89 -2.69
CA LEU A 111 8.97 6.15 -2.27
C LEU A 111 9.64 7.35 -2.96
N SER A 112 8.84 8.27 -3.45
CA SER A 112 9.32 9.61 -3.83
C SER A 112 9.87 10.35 -2.60
N PRO A 113 10.73 11.36 -2.76
CA PRO A 113 10.99 12.30 -1.68
C PRO A 113 9.67 12.85 -1.11
N ARG A 114 9.50 12.82 0.21
CA ARG A 114 8.25 13.15 0.93
C ARG A 114 7.08 12.19 0.67
N GLY A 115 7.29 11.10 -0.06
CA GLY A 115 6.29 10.06 -0.30
C GLY A 115 5.88 9.34 0.98
N LEU A 116 4.65 8.85 0.99
CA LEU A 116 4.01 8.19 2.13
C LEU A 116 3.94 6.67 1.90
N LEU A 117 4.21 5.92 2.94
CA LEU A 117 4.04 4.47 2.99
C LEU A 117 3.00 4.12 4.06
N VAL A 118 1.98 3.38 3.66
CA VAL A 118 0.99 2.78 4.57
C VAL A 118 1.15 1.28 4.53
N VAL A 119 1.44 0.66 5.66
CA VAL A 119 1.55 -0.80 5.80
C VAL A 119 0.44 -1.28 6.71
N ASP A 120 -0.42 -2.16 6.20
CA ASP A 120 -1.61 -2.65 6.90
C ASP A 120 -1.35 -3.97 7.66
N ASP A 121 -2.36 -4.42 8.42
CA ASP A 121 -2.37 -5.67 9.18
C ASP A 121 -1.23 -5.77 10.21
N MET A 122 -0.94 -4.69 10.93
CA MET A 122 0.14 -4.67 11.91
C MET A 122 -0.29 -5.08 13.32
N THR A 123 -1.60 -5.16 13.61
CA THR A 123 -2.11 -5.63 14.92
C THR A 123 -2.02 -7.16 14.99
N PRO A 124 -1.31 -7.73 15.99
CA PRO A 124 -1.23 -9.19 16.14
C PRO A 124 -2.60 -9.82 16.38
N LEU A 125 -2.91 -10.88 15.63
CA LEU A 125 -4.11 -11.69 15.83
C LEU A 125 -3.78 -12.99 16.57
N PRO A 126 -4.70 -13.52 17.42
CA PRO A 126 -4.50 -14.78 18.13
C PRO A 126 -4.19 -15.97 17.20
N ALA A 127 -4.79 -15.96 16.00
CA ALA A 127 -4.63 -17.03 15.01
C ALA A 127 -3.28 -17.01 14.26
N TRP A 128 -2.44 -15.99 14.45
CA TRP A 128 -1.14 -15.94 13.79
C TRP A 128 -0.19 -17.01 14.31
N THR A 129 0.50 -17.67 13.39
CA THR A 129 1.60 -18.56 13.73
C THR A 129 2.81 -17.77 14.26
N ASP A 130 3.74 -18.43 14.91
CA ASP A 130 4.98 -17.80 15.41
C ASP A 130 5.82 -17.23 14.25
N SER A 131 5.83 -17.91 13.10
CA SER A 131 6.51 -17.41 11.90
C SER A 131 5.86 -16.12 11.35
N HIS A 132 4.53 -16.05 11.37
CA HIS A 132 3.81 -14.84 10.97
C HIS A 132 4.11 -13.67 11.94
N ARG A 133 4.07 -13.93 13.25
CA ARG A 133 4.43 -12.93 14.28
C ARG A 133 5.84 -12.41 14.09
N ALA A 134 6.80 -13.32 13.84
CA ALA A 134 8.20 -12.96 13.61
C ALA A 134 8.37 -12.10 12.34
N ALA A 135 7.68 -12.43 11.25
CA ALA A 135 7.69 -11.64 10.02
C ALA A 135 7.13 -10.23 10.23
N GLN A 136 6.00 -10.10 10.93
CA GLN A 136 5.40 -8.79 11.23
C GLN A 136 6.27 -7.96 12.18
N GLU A 137 6.91 -8.58 13.16
CA GLU A 137 7.84 -7.90 14.06
C GLU A 137 9.09 -7.41 13.33
N GLN A 138 9.57 -8.17 12.34
CA GLN A 138 10.68 -7.72 11.49
C GLN A 138 10.26 -6.51 10.63
N VAL A 139 9.05 -6.53 10.06
CA VAL A 139 8.49 -5.38 9.31
C VAL A 139 8.41 -4.15 10.21
N ARG A 140 7.80 -4.30 11.40
CA ARG A 140 7.68 -3.21 12.40
C ARG A 140 9.03 -2.60 12.72
N ARG A 141 10.00 -3.42 13.10
CA ARG A 141 11.35 -2.98 13.43
C ARG A 141 12.00 -2.24 12.26
N THR A 142 11.94 -2.80 11.06
CA THR A 142 12.51 -2.18 9.87
C THR A 142 11.90 -0.80 9.62
N LEU A 143 10.58 -0.67 9.63
CA LEU A 143 9.90 0.59 9.36
C LEU A 143 10.16 1.65 10.43
N LEU A 144 10.21 1.27 11.70
CA LEU A 144 10.43 2.22 12.80
C LEU A 144 11.89 2.65 12.96
N THR A 145 12.84 1.95 12.30
CA THR A 145 14.28 2.27 12.41
C THR A 145 14.94 2.57 11.07
N ALA A 146 14.19 2.53 9.94
CA ALA A 146 14.76 2.77 8.61
C ALA A 146 15.32 4.20 8.48
N PRO A 147 16.58 4.36 8.10
CA PRO A 147 17.16 5.69 7.86
C PRO A 147 16.38 6.43 6.75
N GLY A 148 16.10 7.71 6.97
CA GLY A 148 15.38 8.54 5.98
C GLY A 148 13.88 8.28 5.91
N LEU A 149 13.32 7.44 6.80
CA LEU A 149 11.88 7.24 6.96
C LEU A 149 11.46 7.67 8.37
N THR A 150 10.54 8.62 8.45
CA THR A 150 9.87 8.97 9.71
C THR A 150 8.59 8.18 9.81
N SER A 151 8.47 7.32 10.83
CA SER A 151 7.35 6.38 10.92
C SER A 151 6.65 6.43 12.27
N VAL A 152 5.36 6.12 12.26
CA VAL A 152 4.53 5.96 13.44
C VAL A 152 3.66 4.72 13.31
N GLU A 153 3.53 3.96 14.39
CA GLU A 153 2.57 2.86 14.49
C GLU A 153 1.26 3.38 15.07
N LEU A 154 0.16 3.06 14.41
CA LEU A 154 -1.20 3.49 14.76
C LEU A 154 -2.05 2.27 15.09
N ALA A 155 -2.66 2.26 16.27
CA ALA A 155 -3.70 1.30 16.65
C ALA A 155 -5.03 1.68 15.96
N HIS A 156 -5.08 1.60 14.63
CA HIS A 156 -6.20 2.04 13.81
C HIS A 156 -6.62 0.90 12.86
N GLY A 157 -7.89 0.46 12.97
CA GLY A 157 -8.38 -0.70 12.23
C GLY A 157 -7.56 -1.96 12.53
N SER A 158 -7.10 -2.62 11.49
CA SER A 158 -6.21 -3.79 11.53
C SER A 158 -4.79 -3.51 12.08
N GLY A 159 -4.52 -2.26 12.45
CA GLY A 159 -3.19 -1.77 12.82
C GLY A 159 -2.38 -1.33 11.61
N VAL A 160 -1.88 -0.12 11.64
CA VAL A 160 -1.18 0.50 10.51
C VAL A 160 0.16 1.07 10.96
N ILE A 161 1.19 0.90 10.14
CA ILE A 161 2.39 1.73 10.23
C ILE A 161 2.37 2.73 9.07
N LEU A 162 2.40 4.02 9.42
CA LEU A 162 2.51 5.12 8.48
C LEU A 162 3.94 5.65 8.50
N GLY A 163 4.56 5.71 7.34
CA GLY A 163 5.90 6.27 7.15
C GLY A 163 5.91 7.40 6.12
N ALA A 164 6.78 8.37 6.33
CA ALA A 164 7.05 9.45 5.38
C ALA A 164 8.55 9.48 5.07
N ARG A 165 8.90 9.45 3.77
CA ARG A 165 10.29 9.57 3.34
C ARG A 165 10.79 11.01 3.52
N ALA A 166 12.00 11.18 4.02
CA ALA A 166 12.67 12.48 4.05
C ALA A 166 12.85 13.07 2.64
N SER A 167 13.02 14.37 2.57
CA SER A 167 13.27 15.13 1.34
C SER A 167 14.62 14.81 0.74
#